data_7930eea882f1be7d47213c4335363daa
#
_entry.id   7930eea882f1be7d47213c4335363daa
#
_cell.length_a   1.000
_cell.length_b   1.000
_cell.length_c   1.000
_cell.angle_alpha   90.00
_cell.angle_beta   90.00
_cell.angle_gamma   90.00
#
_symmetry.space_group_name_H-M   'P 1'
#
loop_
_entity.id
_entity.type
_entity.pdbx_description
1 polymer ?
#
loop_
_entity_poly.entity_id
_entity_poly.type
_entity_poly.pdbx_seq_one_letter_code
_entity_poly.pdbx_strand_id
1 'polypeptide(L)'
;MQMLNKDLGSSFYKLKPNDPVYKVFTQYPVKLNTAFTVYYSGRNAFMAVFKDIANKTTINKIWLPSYYCDTVVNLINRNFNNVHYYNINPFHFNNDLHVTDFAKDNDVVVINNFWGLSSFKNYSSQTNKPVIIEDHTHGWLSEECINSKADYCISSLRKTYPIPLGAVAWKPNARDVLLPYKDTNDLYILEAHNALLTSMQLKRQYLKRLKDTKEKYLTLLKKGESILDLSNSYIKPDEALIKQIQNYYNYDLNPIKNRNFKLAINSLEASNNFKVINREGFTPFGLLLLFKDKEMFNSFKNWLISNHIYPAHLWPNTRTEAMWRYLLNLHIDFRYNKEDIGYLVEKINIWTKNNV
;
A
#
# COMPACT_ATOMS: atom_id res chain seq x y z
N MET A 1 8.23 -18.84 -20.20
CA MET A 1 6.88 -19.40 -20.30
C MET A 1 5.91 -18.26 -20.09
N GLN A 2 5.22 -17.86 -21.16
CA GLN A 2 4.30 -16.72 -21.17
C GLN A 2 3.08 -17.05 -20.28
N MET A 3 2.60 -16.09 -19.51
CA MET A 3 1.34 -16.27 -18.77
C MET A 3 0.18 -16.29 -19.76
N LEU A 4 -0.54 -17.39 -19.81
CA LEU A 4 -1.56 -17.66 -20.83
C LEU A 4 -2.95 -17.10 -20.45
N ASN A 5 -3.23 -16.86 -19.15
CA ASN A 5 -4.43 -16.17 -18.69
C ASN A 5 -4.09 -14.71 -18.41
N LYS A 6 -4.68 -13.79 -19.18
CA LYS A 6 -4.54 -12.36 -18.95
C LYS A 6 -5.50 -11.92 -17.84
N ASP A 7 -5.11 -12.12 -16.60
CA ASP A 7 -5.79 -11.52 -15.45
C ASP A 7 -4.92 -10.38 -14.93
N LEU A 8 -5.27 -9.12 -15.24
CA LEU A 8 -4.56 -7.95 -14.76
C LEU A 8 -5.12 -7.52 -13.41
N GLY A 9 -4.30 -7.36 -12.40
CA GLY A 9 -4.69 -6.70 -11.14
C GLY A 9 -4.61 -7.53 -9.87
N SER A 10 -5.16 -6.94 -8.85
CA SER A 10 -5.33 -7.33 -7.45
C SER A 10 -4.12 -7.98 -6.76
N SER A 11 -4.24 -9.20 -6.25
CA SER A 11 -3.20 -9.85 -5.46
C SER A 11 -2.01 -10.30 -6.28
N PHE A 12 -0.84 -10.37 -5.66
CA PHE A 12 0.33 -11.01 -6.24
C PHE A 12 0.18 -12.53 -6.29
N TYR A 13 0.93 -13.17 -7.18
CA TYR A 13 1.17 -14.61 -7.16
C TYR A 13 2.57 -14.91 -6.63
N LYS A 14 2.83 -16.14 -6.19
CA LYS A 14 4.15 -16.55 -5.69
C LYS A 14 5.18 -16.48 -6.82
N LEU A 15 6.11 -15.53 -6.72
CA LEU A 15 7.21 -15.37 -7.66
C LEU A 15 8.29 -16.42 -7.40
N LYS A 16 8.91 -16.92 -8.47
CA LYS A 16 10.06 -17.83 -8.40
C LYS A 16 11.22 -17.27 -9.23
N PRO A 17 12.49 -17.57 -8.87
CA PRO A 17 13.66 -17.08 -9.60
C PRO A 17 13.67 -17.41 -11.10
N ASN A 18 13.04 -18.53 -11.49
CA ASN A 18 12.96 -18.96 -12.89
C ASN A 18 11.82 -18.28 -13.69
N ASP A 19 11.04 -17.39 -13.06
CA ASP A 19 10.00 -16.67 -13.79
C ASP A 19 10.64 -15.54 -14.62
N PRO A 20 10.23 -15.35 -15.90
CA PRO A 20 10.75 -14.24 -16.69
C PRO A 20 10.59 -12.88 -16.02
N VAL A 21 9.49 -12.70 -15.30
CA VAL A 21 9.18 -11.51 -14.50
C VAL A 21 10.18 -11.28 -13.36
N TYR A 22 10.88 -12.31 -12.88
CA TYR A 22 11.89 -12.17 -11.83
C TYR A 22 13.06 -11.29 -12.26
N LYS A 23 13.48 -11.37 -13.54
CA LYS A 23 14.52 -10.50 -14.08
C LYS A 23 14.09 -9.03 -14.10
N VAL A 24 12.82 -8.76 -14.37
CA VAL A 24 12.24 -7.41 -14.32
C VAL A 24 12.19 -6.93 -12.88
N PHE A 25 11.75 -7.79 -11.94
CA PHE A 25 11.69 -7.52 -10.51
C PHE A 25 13.04 -7.12 -9.93
N THR A 26 14.14 -7.78 -10.34
CA THR A 26 15.50 -7.55 -9.82
C THR A 26 16.31 -6.53 -10.63
N GLN A 27 15.68 -5.78 -11.52
CA GLN A 27 16.37 -4.91 -12.49
C GLN A 27 17.06 -3.71 -11.84
N TYR A 28 16.49 -3.17 -10.74
CA TYR A 28 16.98 -1.96 -10.10
C TYR A 28 17.37 -2.26 -8.62
N PRO A 29 18.58 -2.79 -8.39
CA PRO A 29 19.04 -3.01 -7.03
C PRO A 29 19.31 -1.68 -6.32
N VAL A 30 18.97 -1.62 -5.05
CA VAL A 30 19.17 -0.45 -4.19
C VAL A 30 19.84 -0.89 -2.89
N LYS A 31 20.77 -0.08 -2.40
CA LYS A 31 21.36 -0.27 -1.07
C LYS A 31 20.73 0.70 -0.10
N LEU A 32 20.02 0.16 0.88
CA LEU A 32 19.40 0.95 1.93
C LEU A 32 20.33 0.97 3.17
N ASN A 33 20.61 2.14 3.67
CA ASN A 33 21.45 2.33 4.87
C ASN A 33 20.62 2.45 6.16
N THR A 34 19.30 2.28 6.06
CA THR A 34 18.35 2.37 7.17
C THR A 34 18.20 1.01 7.84
N ALA A 35 18.23 0.97 9.16
CA ALA A 35 17.90 -0.22 9.93
C ALA A 35 16.37 -0.38 10.00
N PHE A 36 15.86 -1.45 9.40
CA PHE A 36 14.45 -1.80 9.41
C PHE A 36 14.15 -2.91 10.40
N THR A 37 13.09 -2.76 11.20
CA THR A 37 12.50 -3.86 11.95
C THR A 37 11.35 -4.45 11.14
N VAL A 38 11.38 -5.78 10.93
CA VAL A 38 10.42 -6.50 10.08
C VAL A 38 9.24 -6.99 10.92
N TYR A 39 8.03 -6.85 10.37
CA TYR A 39 6.78 -7.32 10.95
C TYR A 39 5.95 -8.09 9.92
N TYR A 40 4.99 -8.90 10.38
CA TYR A 40 4.07 -9.61 9.48
C TYR A 40 3.14 -8.68 8.70
N SER A 41 2.72 -7.56 9.29
CA SER A 41 1.82 -6.61 8.60
C SER A 41 2.08 -5.18 9.04
N GLY A 42 1.61 -4.19 8.25
CA GLY A 42 1.65 -2.77 8.63
C GLY A 42 0.92 -2.50 9.95
N ARG A 43 -0.18 -3.23 10.24
CA ARG A 43 -0.89 -3.13 11.51
C ARG A 43 -0.05 -3.57 12.71
N ASN A 44 0.69 -4.68 12.54
CA ASN A 44 1.62 -5.14 13.58
C ASN A 44 2.78 -4.14 13.79
N ALA A 45 3.27 -3.55 12.69
CA ALA A 45 4.27 -2.48 12.75
C ALA A 45 3.75 -1.24 13.52
N PHE A 46 2.51 -0.81 13.26
CA PHE A 46 1.88 0.27 14.03
C PHE A 46 1.83 -0.04 15.53
N MET A 47 1.36 -1.24 15.90
CA MET A 47 1.28 -1.62 17.32
C MET A 47 2.64 -1.62 18.00
N ALA A 48 3.69 -2.07 17.32
CA ALA A 48 5.06 -2.01 17.83
C ALA A 48 5.56 -0.56 18.00
N VAL A 49 5.28 0.31 17.02
CA VAL A 49 5.63 1.73 17.09
C VAL A 49 4.90 2.41 18.27
N PHE A 50 3.59 2.21 18.41
CA PHE A 50 2.84 2.76 19.54
C PHE A 50 3.37 2.25 20.88
N LYS A 51 3.79 0.97 20.96
CA LYS A 51 4.42 0.42 22.17
C LYS A 51 5.76 1.07 22.48
N ASP A 52 6.59 1.30 21.47
CA ASP A 52 7.88 1.99 21.64
C ASP A 52 7.68 3.44 22.14
N ILE A 53 6.68 4.15 21.60
CA ILE A 53 6.31 5.49 22.07
C ILE A 53 5.82 5.43 23.53
N ALA A 54 4.88 4.55 23.84
CA ALA A 54 4.30 4.42 25.17
C ALA A 54 5.31 4.02 26.26
N ASN A 55 6.41 3.36 25.87
CA ASN A 55 7.51 3.07 26.79
C ASN A 55 8.37 4.30 27.15
N LYS A 56 8.26 5.39 26.37
CA LYS A 56 9.07 6.61 26.53
C LYS A 56 8.28 7.79 27.07
N THR A 57 6.99 7.86 26.71
CA THR A 57 6.10 8.96 27.10
C THR A 57 4.65 8.50 27.17
N THR A 58 3.84 9.25 27.88
CA THR A 58 2.37 9.06 27.88
C THR A 58 1.81 9.58 26.55
N ILE A 59 1.02 8.77 25.87
CA ILE A 59 0.29 9.18 24.66
C ILE A 59 -1.01 9.85 25.10
N ASN A 60 -1.16 11.15 24.88
CA ASN A 60 -2.37 11.89 25.23
C ASN A 60 -3.47 11.69 24.20
N LYS A 61 -3.18 11.95 22.93
CA LYS A 61 -4.10 11.79 21.79
C LYS A 61 -3.40 11.15 20.61
N ILE A 62 -4.19 10.43 19.83
CA ILE A 62 -3.74 9.91 18.52
C ILE A 62 -4.55 10.58 17.44
N TRP A 63 -3.87 11.25 16.53
CA TRP A 63 -4.48 11.95 15.40
C TRP A 63 -4.29 11.16 14.11
N LEU A 64 -5.40 10.82 13.46
CA LEU A 64 -5.44 10.11 12.18
C LEU A 64 -5.98 11.03 11.09
N PRO A 65 -5.56 10.85 9.81
CA PRO A 65 -6.21 11.53 8.70
C PRO A 65 -7.69 11.11 8.64
N SER A 66 -8.61 12.04 8.35
CA SER A 66 -10.04 11.74 8.14
C SER A 66 -10.28 10.78 6.99
N TYR A 67 -9.37 10.74 6.01
CA TYR A 67 -9.34 9.77 4.92
C TYR A 67 -8.15 8.82 5.12
N TYR A 68 -8.41 7.61 5.62
CA TYR A 68 -7.36 6.64 5.89
C TYR A 68 -7.87 5.19 5.79
N CYS A 69 -6.96 4.23 5.80
CA CYS A 69 -7.25 2.81 5.68
C CYS A 69 -8.12 2.30 6.83
N ASP A 70 -9.33 1.83 6.53
CA ASP A 70 -10.32 1.37 7.51
C ASP A 70 -9.76 0.33 8.49
N THR A 71 -8.95 -0.62 7.99
CA THR A 71 -8.40 -1.69 8.84
C THR A 71 -7.37 -1.16 9.83
N VAL A 72 -6.64 -0.08 9.48
CA VAL A 72 -5.72 0.61 10.40
C VAL A 72 -6.50 1.44 11.40
N VAL A 73 -7.49 2.21 10.93
CA VAL A 73 -8.39 3.00 11.79
C VAL A 73 -9.07 2.12 12.82
N ASN A 74 -9.65 1.00 12.40
CA ASN A 74 -10.33 0.04 13.28
C ASN A 74 -9.37 -0.60 14.30
N LEU A 75 -8.13 -0.90 13.90
CA LEU A 75 -7.11 -1.40 14.83
C LEU A 75 -6.80 -0.38 15.91
N ILE A 76 -6.54 0.86 15.52
CA ILE A 76 -6.17 1.92 16.46
C ILE A 76 -7.33 2.23 17.40
N ASN A 77 -8.56 2.37 16.89
CA ASN A 77 -9.75 2.61 17.70
C ASN A 77 -10.06 1.47 18.71
N ARG A 78 -9.71 0.22 18.39
CA ARG A 78 -9.88 -0.91 19.33
C ARG A 78 -8.85 -0.94 20.45
N ASN A 79 -7.69 -0.31 20.26
CA ASN A 79 -6.58 -0.39 21.21
C ASN A 79 -6.34 0.92 21.98
N PHE A 80 -6.94 2.04 21.56
CA PHE A 80 -6.75 3.36 22.15
C PHE A 80 -8.07 4.11 22.25
N ASN A 81 -8.31 4.75 23.40
CA ASN A 81 -9.57 5.45 23.69
C ASN A 81 -9.59 6.92 23.24
N ASN A 82 -8.43 7.50 22.91
CA ASN A 82 -8.31 8.94 22.65
C ASN A 82 -7.84 9.19 21.21
N VAL A 83 -8.64 8.70 20.25
CA VAL A 83 -8.38 8.82 18.81
C VAL A 83 -9.18 10.00 18.25
N HIS A 84 -8.49 10.87 17.56
CA HIS A 84 -9.03 12.06 16.90
C HIS A 84 -8.71 12.05 15.42
N TYR A 85 -9.41 12.88 14.64
CA TYR A 85 -9.24 12.95 13.20
C TYR A 85 -8.93 14.39 12.77
N TYR A 86 -7.98 14.56 11.86
CA TYR A 86 -7.72 15.83 11.21
C TYR A 86 -8.17 15.80 9.75
N ASN A 87 -8.69 16.92 9.26
CA ASN A 87 -9.14 17.04 7.89
C ASN A 87 -7.96 17.09 6.93
N ILE A 88 -8.06 16.29 5.86
CA ILE A 88 -7.10 16.31 4.75
C ILE A 88 -7.82 15.94 3.45
N ASN A 89 -7.48 16.63 2.37
CA ASN A 89 -7.88 16.21 1.04
C ASN A 89 -6.84 15.22 0.49
N PRO A 90 -7.16 13.92 0.34
CA PRO A 90 -6.20 12.90 -0.08
C PRO A 90 -5.79 13.02 -1.56
N PHE A 91 -6.43 13.92 -2.31
CA PHE A 91 -6.19 14.17 -3.74
C PHE A 91 -5.49 15.50 -3.99
N HIS A 92 -5.14 16.22 -2.92
CA HIS A 92 -4.33 17.44 -2.96
C HIS A 92 -2.98 17.19 -2.31
N PHE A 93 -1.90 17.22 -3.08
CA PHE A 93 -0.60 16.67 -2.67
C PHE A 93 0.38 17.70 -2.10
N ASN A 94 0.11 18.99 -2.26
CA ASN A 94 0.89 20.08 -1.67
C ASN A 94 0.23 20.52 -0.35
N ASN A 95 0.12 19.58 0.58
CA ASN A 95 -0.44 19.91 1.89
C ASN A 95 0.66 20.45 2.80
N ASP A 96 0.60 21.74 3.10
CA ASP A 96 1.29 22.30 4.25
C ASP A 96 0.53 21.88 5.51
N LEU A 97 0.89 20.69 6.02
CA LEU A 97 0.27 20.18 7.22
C LEU A 97 0.97 20.77 8.46
N HIS A 98 0.36 21.76 9.05
CA HIS A 98 0.81 22.35 10.31
C HIS A 98 0.26 21.51 11.48
N VAL A 99 1.00 20.48 11.88
CA VAL A 99 0.56 19.54 12.91
C VAL A 99 0.33 20.19 14.26
N THR A 100 1.03 21.27 14.57
CA THR A 100 0.89 22.06 15.82
C THR A 100 -0.40 22.87 15.92
N ASP A 101 -1.15 23.02 14.82
CA ASP A 101 -2.45 23.70 14.83
C ASP A 101 -3.52 22.86 15.54
N PHE A 102 -3.36 21.54 15.56
CA PHE A 102 -4.34 20.62 16.16
C PHE A 102 -3.76 19.63 17.18
N ALA A 103 -2.47 19.32 17.13
CA ALA A 103 -1.81 18.38 18.01
C ALA A 103 -0.75 19.07 18.89
N LYS A 104 -0.54 18.52 20.09
CA LYS A 104 0.37 19.06 21.09
C LYS A 104 1.51 18.10 21.38
N ASP A 105 2.45 18.54 22.20
CA ASP A 105 3.44 17.69 22.83
C ASP A 105 2.77 16.47 23.49
N ASN A 106 3.38 15.30 23.41
CA ASN A 106 2.84 14.01 23.83
C ASN A 106 1.59 13.50 23.06
N ASP A 107 1.13 14.20 22.04
CA ASP A 107 0.22 13.59 21.04
C ASP A 107 1.02 12.80 20.00
N VAL A 108 0.34 11.88 19.32
CA VAL A 108 0.89 11.14 18.18
C VAL A 108 0.07 11.51 16.93
N VAL A 109 0.75 11.89 15.86
CA VAL A 109 0.10 12.19 14.57
C VAL A 109 0.54 11.17 13.53
N VAL A 110 -0.40 10.47 12.94
CA VAL A 110 -0.16 9.59 11.79
C VAL A 110 -0.35 10.38 10.51
N ILE A 111 0.67 10.41 9.66
CA ILE A 111 0.65 11.06 8.36
C ILE A 111 0.76 9.98 7.28
N ASN A 112 -0.12 10.02 6.28
CA ASN A 112 -0.10 9.04 5.19
C ASN A 112 0.48 9.64 3.91
N ASN A 113 1.45 8.96 3.31
CA ASN A 113 1.93 9.28 1.97
C ASN A 113 0.89 8.81 0.94
N PHE A 114 -0.17 9.64 0.75
CA PHE A 114 -1.27 9.31 -0.14
C PHE A 114 -0.77 9.00 -1.55
N TRP A 115 -0.99 7.76 -1.94
CA TRP A 115 -0.75 7.22 -3.28
C TRP A 115 0.72 7.29 -3.75
N GLY A 116 1.67 7.59 -2.85
CA GLY A 116 3.06 7.88 -3.19
C GLY A 116 3.27 9.27 -3.79
N LEU A 117 2.28 10.15 -3.70
CA LEU A 117 2.25 11.46 -4.35
C LEU A 117 2.29 12.64 -3.36
N SER A 118 2.18 12.39 -2.06
CA SER A 118 2.20 13.43 -1.04
C SER A 118 3.62 13.88 -0.69
N SER A 119 3.78 15.16 -0.38
CA SER A 119 4.99 15.70 0.25
C SER A 119 4.61 16.49 1.49
N PHE A 120 5.36 16.29 2.57
CA PHE A 120 5.13 16.94 3.86
C PHE A 120 6.42 17.64 4.28
N LYS A 121 6.48 18.97 4.13
CA LYS A 121 7.75 19.68 4.29
C LYS A 121 7.98 20.32 5.67
N ASN A 122 6.93 20.63 6.44
CA ASN A 122 7.04 21.67 7.48
C ASN A 122 6.89 21.21 8.94
N TYR A 123 6.70 19.93 9.26
CA TYR A 123 6.53 19.52 10.66
C TYR A 123 7.84 19.30 11.44
N SER A 124 8.96 19.08 10.75
CA SER A 124 10.23 18.69 11.38
C SER A 124 10.97 19.83 12.11
N SER A 125 10.67 21.08 11.77
CA SER A 125 11.35 22.27 12.32
C SER A 125 10.64 22.89 13.54
N GLN A 126 9.50 22.33 13.97
CA GLN A 126 8.70 22.90 15.04
C GLN A 126 9.21 22.41 16.42
N THR A 127 9.35 23.34 17.37
CA THR A 127 9.59 23.03 18.79
C THR A 127 8.29 22.59 19.44
N ASN A 128 8.33 21.67 20.40
CA ASN A 128 7.15 21.10 21.09
C ASN A 128 6.14 20.44 20.16
N LYS A 129 6.65 19.78 19.11
CA LYS A 129 5.81 19.06 18.15
C LYS A 129 5.34 17.70 18.71
N PRO A 130 4.20 17.19 18.24
CA PRO A 130 3.78 15.84 18.54
C PRO A 130 4.77 14.81 17.94
N VAL A 131 4.66 13.55 18.38
CA VAL A 131 5.38 12.42 17.76
C VAL A 131 4.74 12.11 16.40
N ILE A 132 5.56 12.08 15.35
CA ILE A 132 5.10 11.86 13.98
C ILE A 132 5.38 10.42 13.54
N ILE A 133 4.33 9.75 13.04
CA ILE A 133 4.44 8.45 12.36
C ILE A 133 4.05 8.66 10.89
N GLU A 134 4.96 8.41 9.95
CA GLU A 134 4.64 8.40 8.52
C GLU A 134 4.36 6.99 8.01
N ASP A 135 3.22 6.83 7.31
CA ASP A 135 2.87 5.61 6.58
C ASP A 135 3.25 5.76 5.09
N HIS A 136 4.29 5.06 4.69
CA HIS A 136 4.80 5.01 3.31
C HIS A 136 4.33 3.77 2.54
N THR A 137 3.24 3.13 2.94
CA THR A 137 2.72 1.91 2.29
C THR A 137 2.46 2.09 0.80
N HIS A 138 2.00 3.27 0.36
CA HIS A 138 1.77 3.57 -1.05
C HIS A 138 2.97 4.24 -1.74
N GLY A 139 3.92 4.74 -0.99
CA GLY A 139 5.11 5.45 -1.48
C GLY A 139 6.42 4.79 -1.07
N TRP A 140 6.47 3.45 -0.95
CA TRP A 140 7.70 2.75 -0.61
C TRP A 140 8.83 3.09 -1.59
N LEU A 141 9.99 3.47 -1.04
CA LEU A 141 11.18 3.95 -1.76
C LEU A 141 10.95 5.24 -2.61
N SER A 142 9.87 5.98 -2.39
CA SER A 142 9.78 7.35 -2.91
C SER A 142 10.80 8.25 -2.22
N GLU A 143 11.08 9.40 -2.82
CA GLU A 143 11.99 10.40 -2.23
C GLU A 143 11.53 10.81 -0.82
N GLU A 144 10.22 11.01 -0.64
CA GLU A 144 9.63 11.34 0.67
C GLU A 144 9.82 10.21 1.69
N CYS A 145 9.78 8.94 1.26
CA CYS A 145 10.04 7.79 2.12
C CYS A 145 11.51 7.73 2.57
N ILE A 146 12.44 7.94 1.63
CA ILE A 146 13.90 7.83 1.88
C ILE A 146 14.38 9.01 2.73
N ASN A 147 13.87 10.21 2.46
CA ASN A 147 14.28 11.45 3.11
C ASN A 147 13.35 11.90 4.24
N SER A 148 12.50 11.00 4.75
CA SER A 148 11.57 11.29 5.83
C SER A 148 12.27 11.90 7.05
N LYS A 149 11.59 12.86 7.69
CA LYS A 149 12.02 13.52 8.93
C LYS A 149 11.10 13.17 10.10
N ALA A 150 10.23 12.19 9.94
CA ALA A 150 9.36 11.69 10.99
C ALA A 150 10.14 11.06 12.15
N ASP A 151 9.50 10.93 13.29
CA ASP A 151 10.05 10.20 14.43
C ASP A 151 10.03 8.69 14.16
N TYR A 152 8.98 8.23 13.46
CA TYR A 152 8.80 6.84 13.02
C TYR A 152 8.24 6.78 11.61
N CYS A 153 8.61 5.75 10.90
CA CYS A 153 8.03 5.40 9.61
C CYS A 153 7.60 3.94 9.58
N ILE A 154 6.56 3.66 8.81
CA ILE A 154 6.12 2.30 8.53
C ILE A 154 5.86 2.10 7.03
N SER A 155 5.93 0.85 6.56
CA SER A 155 5.44 0.48 5.24
C SER A 155 4.99 -0.97 5.20
N SER A 156 3.80 -1.21 4.66
CA SER A 156 3.27 -2.55 4.39
C SER A 156 3.78 -3.06 3.04
N LEU A 157 4.89 -3.77 3.06
CA LEU A 157 5.64 -4.19 1.86
C LEU A 157 4.87 -5.16 0.96
N ARG A 158 3.89 -5.90 1.49
CA ARG A 158 3.02 -6.78 0.70
C ARG A 158 2.15 -6.03 -0.34
N LYS A 159 2.08 -4.71 -0.26
CA LYS A 159 1.41 -3.87 -1.28
C LYS A 159 2.30 -3.60 -2.49
N THR A 160 3.60 -3.78 -2.33
CA THR A 160 4.62 -3.53 -3.37
C THR A 160 5.28 -4.81 -3.85
N TYR A 161 5.54 -5.76 -2.95
CA TYR A 161 6.28 -6.98 -3.24
C TYR A 161 5.40 -8.24 -3.20
N PRO A 162 5.78 -9.30 -3.96
CA PRO A 162 5.02 -10.55 -4.07
C PRO A 162 5.24 -11.47 -2.85
N ILE A 163 4.89 -10.98 -1.67
CA ILE A 163 4.94 -11.67 -0.37
C ILE A 163 3.53 -11.80 0.22
N PRO A 164 3.24 -12.88 0.96
CA PRO A 164 1.92 -13.07 1.57
C PRO A 164 1.65 -12.05 2.66
N LEU A 165 2.60 -11.85 3.55
CA LEU A 165 2.65 -10.84 4.60
C LEU A 165 4.03 -10.21 4.62
N GLY A 166 4.14 -9.02 5.21
CA GLY A 166 5.40 -8.33 5.39
C GLY A 166 5.22 -6.83 5.49
N ALA A 167 5.88 -6.26 6.48
CA ALA A 167 5.97 -4.83 6.71
C ALA A 167 7.30 -4.51 7.37
N VAL A 168 7.66 -3.25 7.32
CA VAL A 168 8.80 -2.69 8.06
C VAL A 168 8.39 -1.47 8.84
N ALA A 169 9.09 -1.24 9.96
CA ALA A 169 9.08 0.02 10.67
C ALA A 169 10.51 0.45 10.95
N TRP A 170 10.74 1.77 11.00
CA TRP A 170 12.05 2.34 11.25
C TRP A 170 11.95 3.74 11.85
N LYS A 171 13.10 4.21 12.34
CA LYS A 171 13.30 5.61 12.77
C LYS A 171 14.29 6.25 11.79
N PRO A 172 13.87 7.22 10.98
CA PRO A 172 14.73 7.80 9.93
C PRO A 172 16.05 8.38 10.44
N ASN A 173 16.04 8.94 11.64
CA ASN A 173 17.19 9.63 12.23
C ASN A 173 18.04 8.77 13.19
N ALA A 174 17.76 7.46 13.31
CA ALA A 174 18.46 6.57 14.22
C ALA A 174 19.09 5.40 13.48
N ARG A 175 20.36 5.09 13.80
CA ARG A 175 21.12 4.03 13.12
C ARG A 175 20.88 2.63 13.69
N ASP A 176 20.53 2.51 14.98
CA ASP A 176 20.44 1.23 15.70
C ASP A 176 19.18 1.17 16.55
N VAL A 177 18.03 1.00 15.91
CA VAL A 177 16.77 0.97 16.66
C VAL A 177 16.02 -0.32 16.39
N LEU A 178 16.09 -1.22 17.36
CA LEU A 178 15.17 -2.33 17.49
C LEU A 178 13.86 -1.81 18.06
N LEU A 179 12.80 -1.85 17.26
CA LEU A 179 11.44 -1.70 17.73
C LEU A 179 10.97 -2.99 18.41
N PRO A 180 10.15 -2.92 19.45
CA PRO A 180 9.82 -4.08 20.25
C PRO A 180 9.05 -5.15 19.47
N TYR A 181 9.28 -6.42 19.82
CA TYR A 181 8.40 -7.53 19.51
C TYR A 181 7.65 -7.96 20.78
N LYS A 182 6.49 -8.57 20.59
CA LYS A 182 5.76 -9.22 21.65
C LYS A 182 6.14 -10.70 21.70
N ASP A 183 6.52 -11.20 22.88
CA ASP A 183 7.01 -12.58 23.09
C ASP A 183 5.87 -13.62 23.17
N THR A 184 4.83 -13.46 22.37
CA THR A 184 3.71 -14.41 22.34
C THR A 184 3.41 -14.85 20.92
N ASN A 185 3.05 -16.11 20.75
CA ASN A 185 2.53 -16.60 19.48
C ASN A 185 1.17 -15.96 19.16
N ASP A 186 0.96 -15.64 17.90
CA ASP A 186 -0.32 -15.18 17.37
C ASP A 186 -0.78 -16.16 16.28
N LEU A 187 -1.67 -17.05 16.65
CA LEU A 187 -2.18 -18.09 15.75
C LEU A 187 -2.92 -17.49 14.55
N TYR A 188 -3.57 -16.33 14.71
CA TYR A 188 -4.25 -15.64 13.61
C TYR A 188 -3.25 -15.19 12.55
N ILE A 189 -2.11 -14.64 12.94
CA ILE A 189 -1.07 -14.24 11.99
C ILE A 189 -0.55 -15.45 11.21
N LEU A 190 -0.25 -16.56 11.91
CA LEU A 190 0.28 -17.76 11.27
C LEU A 190 -0.74 -18.40 10.32
N GLU A 191 -2.01 -18.48 10.72
CA GLU A 191 -3.08 -18.97 9.85
C GLU A 191 -3.31 -18.07 8.64
N ALA A 192 -3.34 -16.74 8.84
CA ALA A 192 -3.45 -15.77 7.76
C ALA A 192 -2.27 -15.89 6.77
N HIS A 193 -1.04 -16.00 7.29
CA HIS A 193 0.15 -16.17 6.45
C HIS A 193 0.05 -17.42 5.57
N ASN A 194 -0.33 -18.56 6.14
CA ASN A 194 -0.48 -19.83 5.42
C ASN A 194 -1.58 -19.75 4.35
N ALA A 195 -2.73 -19.15 4.68
CA ALA A 195 -3.83 -18.98 3.74
C ALA A 195 -3.43 -18.09 2.56
N LEU A 196 -2.79 -16.95 2.82
CA LEU A 196 -2.32 -16.02 1.80
C LEU A 196 -1.20 -16.61 0.93
N LEU A 197 -0.24 -17.31 1.52
CA LEU A 197 0.83 -17.99 0.78
C LEU A 197 0.26 -19.06 -0.15
N THR A 198 -0.66 -19.87 0.34
CA THR A 198 -1.34 -20.91 -0.46
C THR A 198 -2.15 -20.27 -1.60
N SER A 199 -2.87 -19.17 -1.32
CA SER A 199 -3.58 -18.40 -2.33
C SER A 199 -2.63 -17.94 -3.46
N MET A 200 -1.47 -17.37 -3.11
CA MET A 200 -0.46 -16.94 -4.09
C MET A 200 0.08 -18.10 -4.93
N GLN A 201 0.29 -19.27 -4.34
CA GLN A 201 0.73 -20.48 -5.06
C GLN A 201 -0.33 -20.98 -6.04
N LEU A 202 -1.59 -21.02 -5.62
CA LEU A 202 -2.70 -21.44 -6.48
C LEU A 202 -2.96 -20.45 -7.60
N LYS A 203 -2.88 -19.13 -7.32
CA LYS A 203 -2.95 -18.10 -8.35
C LYS A 203 -1.87 -18.27 -9.41
N ARG A 204 -0.63 -18.61 -9.00
CA ARG A 204 0.44 -18.93 -9.96
C ARG A 204 0.08 -20.12 -10.85
N GLN A 205 -0.50 -21.19 -10.29
CA GLN A 205 -0.93 -22.37 -11.07
C GLN A 205 -2.03 -22.00 -12.08
N TYR A 206 -3.00 -21.22 -11.66
CA TYR A 206 -4.06 -20.69 -12.52
C TYR A 206 -3.51 -19.87 -13.69
N LEU A 207 -2.65 -18.89 -13.41
CA LEU A 207 -2.07 -18.01 -14.46
C LEU A 207 -1.21 -18.79 -15.45
N LYS A 208 -0.62 -19.91 -15.04
CA LYS A 208 0.14 -20.81 -15.93
C LYS A 208 -0.73 -21.88 -16.62
N ARG A 209 -2.05 -21.84 -16.44
CA ARG A 209 -3.01 -22.85 -16.93
C ARG A 209 -2.67 -24.30 -16.52
N LEU A 210 -2.01 -24.49 -15.39
CA LEU A 210 -1.69 -25.81 -14.89
C LEU A 210 -2.89 -26.47 -14.23
N LYS A 211 -3.75 -25.67 -13.58
CA LYS A 211 -4.98 -26.09 -12.91
C LYS A 211 -5.96 -24.94 -12.88
N ASP A 212 -7.26 -25.24 -12.98
CA ASP A 212 -8.30 -24.26 -12.65
C ASP A 212 -8.45 -24.16 -11.12
N THR A 213 -7.86 -23.13 -10.57
CA THR A 213 -7.81 -22.90 -9.12
C THR A 213 -8.29 -21.49 -8.75
N LYS A 214 -9.00 -20.81 -9.68
CA LYS A 214 -9.38 -19.41 -9.49
C LYS A 214 -10.25 -19.20 -8.25
N GLU A 215 -11.34 -19.92 -8.14
CA GLU A 215 -12.24 -19.84 -6.99
C GLU A 215 -11.52 -20.15 -5.67
N LYS A 216 -10.71 -21.22 -5.67
CA LYS A 216 -9.98 -21.64 -4.48
C LYS A 216 -8.98 -20.60 -3.99
N TYR A 217 -8.21 -19.97 -4.90
CA TYR A 217 -7.26 -18.96 -4.46
C TYR A 217 -7.95 -17.67 -3.99
N LEU A 218 -9.09 -17.29 -4.58
CA LEU A 218 -9.87 -16.14 -4.14
C LEU A 218 -10.49 -16.36 -2.75
N THR A 219 -11.00 -17.55 -2.49
CA THR A 219 -11.53 -17.95 -1.16
C THR A 219 -10.44 -17.87 -0.10
N LEU A 220 -9.25 -18.43 -0.38
CA LEU A 220 -8.12 -18.37 0.55
C LEU A 220 -7.59 -16.96 0.75
N LEU A 221 -7.57 -16.13 -0.30
CA LEU A 221 -7.22 -14.72 -0.19
C LEU A 221 -8.16 -14.01 0.78
N LYS A 222 -9.47 -14.15 0.57
CA LYS A 222 -10.49 -13.54 1.44
C LYS A 222 -10.39 -14.05 2.88
N LYS A 223 -10.21 -15.37 3.06
CA LYS A 223 -10.02 -15.98 4.38
C LYS A 223 -8.80 -15.39 5.08
N GLY A 224 -7.64 -15.36 4.42
CA GLY A 224 -6.40 -14.83 5.00
C GLY A 224 -6.49 -13.36 5.41
N GLU A 225 -7.12 -12.50 4.59
CA GLU A 225 -7.34 -11.09 4.94
C GLU A 225 -8.28 -10.96 6.16
N SER A 226 -9.38 -11.74 6.22
CA SER A 226 -10.32 -11.69 7.35
C SER A 226 -9.69 -12.16 8.67
N ILE A 227 -8.86 -13.19 8.62
CA ILE A 227 -8.16 -13.70 9.82
C ILE A 227 -7.10 -12.66 10.28
N LEU A 228 -6.39 -12.06 9.34
CA LEU A 228 -5.40 -11.04 9.66
C LEU A 228 -6.02 -9.83 10.37
N ASP A 229 -7.30 -9.54 10.15
CA ASP A 229 -8.03 -8.46 10.84
C ASP A 229 -8.27 -8.74 12.34
N LEU A 230 -8.13 -9.99 12.78
CA LEU A 230 -8.28 -10.39 14.19
C LEU A 230 -6.99 -10.22 14.98
N SER A 231 -5.83 -10.11 14.31
CA SER A 231 -4.53 -9.96 14.99
C SER A 231 -4.33 -8.55 15.53
N ASN A 232 -3.92 -8.47 16.80
CA ASN A 232 -3.51 -7.23 17.48
C ASN A 232 -2.04 -7.26 17.94
N SER A 233 -1.30 -8.29 17.58
CA SER A 233 0.05 -8.49 18.10
C SER A 233 1.12 -7.98 17.15
N TYR A 234 2.36 -7.91 17.66
CA TYR A 234 3.55 -7.51 16.90
C TYR A 234 4.69 -8.50 17.15
N ILE A 235 4.37 -9.79 17.02
CA ILE A 235 5.33 -10.89 17.17
C ILE A 235 6.43 -10.81 16.10
N LYS A 236 7.59 -11.37 16.44
CA LYS A 236 8.72 -11.50 15.51
C LYS A 236 8.34 -12.46 14.36
N PRO A 237 8.50 -12.08 13.09
CA PRO A 237 8.35 -13.00 11.98
C PRO A 237 9.41 -14.11 12.01
N ASP A 238 9.09 -15.24 11.36
CA ASP A 238 10.06 -16.30 11.16
C ASP A 238 11.24 -15.83 10.29
N GLU A 239 12.39 -16.50 10.45
CA GLU A 239 13.63 -16.13 9.77
C GLU A 239 13.52 -16.24 8.24
N ALA A 240 12.67 -17.13 7.73
CA ALA A 240 12.47 -17.28 6.28
C ALA A 240 11.75 -16.07 5.69
N LEU A 241 10.72 -15.56 6.39
CA LEU A 241 10.01 -14.35 5.99
C LEU A 241 10.90 -13.11 6.11
N ILE A 242 11.67 -13.01 7.21
CA ILE A 242 12.63 -11.91 7.39
C ILE A 242 13.64 -11.88 6.24
N LYS A 243 14.28 -12.99 5.91
CA LYS A 243 15.23 -13.09 4.79
C LYS A 243 14.58 -12.78 3.45
N GLN A 244 13.34 -13.26 3.23
CA GLN A 244 12.61 -12.96 2.01
C GLN A 244 12.35 -11.45 1.87
N ILE A 245 11.91 -10.79 2.93
CA ILE A 245 11.66 -9.34 2.93
C ILE A 245 12.95 -8.57 2.71
N GLN A 246 14.04 -8.95 3.41
CA GLN A 246 15.37 -8.34 3.27
C GLN A 246 15.90 -8.46 1.84
N ASN A 247 15.68 -9.60 1.18
CA ASN A 247 16.05 -9.77 -0.21
C ASN A 247 15.23 -8.89 -1.16
N TYR A 248 13.94 -8.66 -0.85
CA TYR A 248 13.03 -7.96 -1.75
C TYR A 248 13.13 -6.45 -1.64
N TYR A 249 13.28 -5.89 -0.43
CA TYR A 249 13.36 -4.43 -0.30
C TYR A 249 14.65 -3.82 -0.86
N ASN A 250 15.63 -4.65 -1.23
CA ASN A 250 16.83 -4.22 -1.95
C ASN A 250 16.59 -3.96 -3.46
N TYR A 251 15.35 -4.04 -3.93
CA TYR A 251 14.98 -3.71 -5.31
C TYR A 251 13.97 -2.58 -5.36
N ASP A 252 14.32 -1.50 -6.08
CA ASP A 252 13.40 -0.40 -6.33
C ASP A 252 12.50 -0.72 -7.53
N LEU A 253 11.20 -0.77 -7.32
CA LEU A 253 10.20 -1.02 -8.35
C LEU A 253 9.59 0.26 -8.93
N ASN A 254 9.95 1.43 -8.41
CA ASN A 254 9.42 2.71 -8.87
C ASN A 254 9.81 3.04 -10.33
N PRO A 255 11.03 2.77 -10.82
CA PRO A 255 11.35 3.00 -12.23
C PRO A 255 10.44 2.22 -13.19
N ILE A 256 10.08 0.98 -12.82
CA ILE A 256 9.18 0.14 -13.62
C ILE A 256 7.76 0.70 -13.60
N LYS A 257 7.24 1.06 -12.42
CA LYS A 257 5.92 1.70 -12.28
C LYS A 257 5.84 2.99 -13.08
N ASN A 258 6.87 3.85 -13.00
CA ASN A 258 6.94 5.11 -13.76
C ASN A 258 6.92 4.88 -15.26
N ARG A 259 7.71 3.92 -15.75
CA ARG A 259 7.70 3.54 -17.17
C ARG A 259 6.30 3.12 -17.61
N ASN A 260 5.66 2.20 -16.88
CA ASN A 260 4.34 1.68 -17.21
C ASN A 260 3.25 2.77 -17.06
N PHE A 261 3.38 3.66 -16.07
CA PHE A 261 2.50 4.82 -15.92
C PHE A 261 2.59 5.75 -17.13
N LYS A 262 3.81 6.12 -17.57
CA LYS A 262 4.02 6.96 -18.76
C LYS A 262 3.44 6.32 -20.02
N LEU A 263 3.62 5.01 -20.20
CA LEU A 263 3.01 4.28 -21.32
C LEU A 263 1.48 4.37 -21.28
N ALA A 264 0.88 4.24 -20.10
CA ALA A 264 -0.57 4.32 -19.94
C ALA A 264 -1.08 5.73 -20.25
N ILE A 265 -0.56 6.77 -19.58
CA ILE A 265 -1.09 8.13 -19.71
C ILE A 265 -0.91 8.72 -21.12
N ASN A 266 0.16 8.36 -21.83
CA ASN A 266 0.42 8.84 -23.20
C ASN A 266 -0.56 8.27 -24.23
N SER A 267 -1.28 7.19 -23.88
CA SER A 267 -2.23 6.51 -24.77
C SER A 267 -3.67 6.55 -24.27
N LEU A 268 -3.91 7.11 -23.07
CA LEU A 268 -5.25 7.31 -22.54
C LEU A 268 -5.94 8.49 -23.24
N GLU A 269 -7.20 8.27 -23.64
CA GLU A 269 -8.07 9.32 -24.14
C GLU A 269 -8.65 10.13 -22.97
N ALA A 270 -8.88 11.42 -23.21
CA ALA A 270 -9.52 12.30 -22.24
C ALA A 270 -10.95 11.81 -21.90
N SER A 271 -11.35 11.92 -20.66
CA SER A 271 -12.67 11.53 -20.18
C SER A 271 -13.26 12.59 -19.26
N ASN A 272 -14.58 12.83 -19.38
CA ASN A 272 -15.32 13.65 -18.43
C ASN A 272 -15.77 12.86 -17.20
N ASN A 273 -15.72 11.53 -17.25
CA ASN A 273 -16.21 10.64 -16.20
C ASN A 273 -15.19 10.35 -15.11
N PHE A 274 -13.89 10.45 -15.42
CA PHE A 274 -12.81 10.26 -14.45
C PHE A 274 -11.65 11.22 -14.68
N LYS A 275 -10.86 11.41 -13.63
CA LYS A 275 -9.57 12.10 -13.67
C LYS A 275 -8.45 11.11 -13.35
N VAL A 276 -7.34 11.22 -14.09
CA VAL A 276 -6.10 10.53 -13.72
C VAL A 276 -5.41 11.33 -12.63
N ILE A 277 -5.12 10.69 -11.50
CA ILE A 277 -4.35 11.32 -10.43
C ILE A 277 -2.87 11.14 -10.74
N ASN A 278 -2.19 12.26 -10.88
CA ASN A 278 -0.76 12.32 -11.14
C ASN A 278 -0.13 13.55 -10.48
N ARG A 279 1.17 13.47 -10.22
CA ARG A 279 2.00 14.60 -9.80
C ARG A 279 3.36 14.46 -10.45
N GLU A 280 3.82 15.53 -11.11
CA GLU A 280 5.12 15.56 -11.75
C GLU A 280 6.24 15.32 -10.74
N GLY A 281 7.26 14.53 -11.12
CA GLY A 281 8.37 14.16 -10.25
C GLY A 281 8.08 13.00 -9.28
N PHE A 282 6.83 12.55 -9.16
CA PHE A 282 6.43 11.48 -8.24
C PHE A 282 6.07 10.19 -8.96
N THR A 283 6.25 9.06 -8.27
CA THR A 283 5.81 7.74 -8.75
C THR A 283 4.50 7.35 -8.08
N PRO A 284 3.38 7.30 -8.82
CA PRO A 284 2.11 6.92 -8.23
C PRO A 284 2.10 5.43 -7.83
N PHE A 285 1.29 5.10 -6.83
CA PHE A 285 1.08 3.73 -6.37
C PHE A 285 0.60 2.79 -7.49
N GLY A 286 -0.20 3.30 -8.43
CA GLY A 286 -0.67 2.64 -9.62
C GLY A 286 -1.24 3.65 -10.61
N LEU A 287 -1.97 3.20 -11.64
CA LEU A 287 -2.79 4.09 -12.46
C LEU A 287 -4.09 4.38 -11.68
N LEU A 288 -4.15 5.57 -11.11
CA LEU A 288 -5.20 6.01 -10.21
C LEU A 288 -6.26 6.79 -10.99
N LEU A 289 -7.49 6.27 -11.01
CA LEU A 289 -8.63 6.91 -11.67
C LEU A 289 -9.64 7.33 -10.62
N LEU A 290 -9.94 8.63 -10.59
CA LEU A 290 -10.84 9.25 -9.62
C LEU A 290 -12.15 9.63 -10.30
N PHE A 291 -13.28 9.17 -9.77
CA PHE A 291 -14.61 9.40 -10.27
C PHE A 291 -15.39 10.36 -9.36
N LYS A 292 -16.23 11.16 -9.97
CA LYS A 292 -17.21 12.01 -9.30
C LYS A 292 -18.50 11.25 -9.00
N ASP A 293 -18.94 10.45 -9.96
CA ASP A 293 -20.21 9.75 -9.95
C ASP A 293 -20.03 8.26 -9.57
N LYS A 294 -20.90 7.77 -8.67
CA LYS A 294 -20.84 6.38 -8.19
C LYS A 294 -21.33 5.37 -9.24
N GLU A 295 -22.26 5.75 -10.09
CA GLU A 295 -22.79 4.85 -11.11
C GLU A 295 -21.76 4.65 -12.22
N MET A 296 -21.13 5.74 -12.68
CA MET A 296 -20.01 5.68 -13.63
C MET A 296 -18.83 4.88 -13.07
N PHE A 297 -18.47 5.09 -11.79
CA PHE A 297 -17.47 4.30 -11.11
C PHE A 297 -17.79 2.80 -11.11
N ASN A 298 -19.03 2.41 -10.77
CA ASN A 298 -19.45 1.02 -10.75
C ASN A 298 -19.53 0.42 -12.15
N SER A 299 -20.07 1.15 -13.13
CA SER A 299 -20.10 0.75 -14.54
C SER A 299 -18.69 0.46 -15.05
N PHE A 300 -17.77 1.39 -14.84
CA PHE A 300 -16.39 1.23 -15.26
C PHE A 300 -15.70 0.04 -14.58
N LYS A 301 -15.85 -0.11 -13.27
CA LYS A 301 -15.32 -1.25 -12.52
C LYS A 301 -15.83 -2.58 -13.06
N ASN A 302 -17.14 -2.69 -13.32
CA ASN A 302 -17.75 -3.91 -13.85
C ASN A 302 -17.26 -4.21 -15.27
N TRP A 303 -17.14 -3.19 -16.12
CA TRP A 303 -16.55 -3.30 -17.45
C TRP A 303 -15.12 -3.85 -17.40
N LEU A 304 -14.29 -3.33 -16.53
CA LEU A 304 -12.93 -3.84 -16.37
C LEU A 304 -12.91 -5.30 -15.93
N ILE A 305 -13.75 -5.67 -14.94
CA ILE A 305 -13.85 -7.05 -14.44
C ILE A 305 -14.30 -8.01 -15.56
N SER A 306 -15.28 -7.63 -16.40
CA SER A 306 -15.71 -8.45 -17.55
C SER A 306 -14.60 -8.62 -18.60
N ASN A 307 -13.62 -7.71 -18.62
CA ASN A 307 -12.42 -7.78 -19.46
C ASN A 307 -11.20 -8.34 -18.73
N HIS A 308 -11.39 -9.11 -17.66
CA HIS A 308 -10.30 -9.72 -16.85
C HIS A 308 -9.30 -8.72 -16.26
N ILE A 309 -9.72 -7.50 -16.01
CA ILE A 309 -8.96 -6.46 -15.32
C ILE A 309 -9.60 -6.24 -13.95
N TYR A 310 -8.86 -6.48 -12.87
CA TYR A 310 -9.37 -6.46 -11.51
C TYR A 310 -8.78 -5.28 -10.74
N PRO A 311 -9.45 -4.11 -10.75
CA PRO A 311 -8.98 -2.93 -10.03
C PRO A 311 -9.12 -3.10 -8.52
N ALA A 312 -8.28 -2.39 -7.76
CA ALA A 312 -8.48 -2.23 -6.34
C ALA A 312 -9.33 -0.98 -6.07
N HIS A 313 -10.45 -1.14 -5.37
CA HIS A 313 -11.19 -0.03 -4.80
C HIS A 313 -10.52 0.36 -3.48
N LEU A 314 -9.83 1.50 -3.48
CA LEU A 314 -9.09 1.93 -2.30
C LEU A 314 -10.02 2.64 -1.32
N TRP A 315 -10.05 2.12 -0.10
CA TRP A 315 -10.75 2.65 1.07
C TRP A 315 -12.22 3.02 0.83
N PRO A 316 -13.07 2.05 0.46
CA PRO A 316 -14.45 2.28 0.03
C PRO A 316 -15.36 2.88 1.10
N ASN A 317 -15.02 2.68 2.37
CA ASN A 317 -15.82 3.12 3.50
C ASN A 317 -15.37 4.48 4.06
N THR A 318 -14.26 5.01 3.56
CA THR A 318 -13.72 6.29 4.02
C THR A 318 -14.50 7.43 3.41
N ARG A 319 -14.90 8.39 4.24
CA ARG A 319 -15.68 9.56 3.83
C ARG A 319 -14.76 10.73 3.50
N THR A 320 -15.07 11.41 2.43
CA THR A 320 -14.49 12.70 2.08
C THR A 320 -15.59 13.61 1.52
N GLU A 321 -15.51 14.90 1.79
CA GLU A 321 -16.40 15.92 1.22
C GLU A 321 -16.03 16.31 -0.22
N ALA A 322 -14.90 15.80 -0.73
CA ALA A 322 -14.46 16.08 -2.08
C ALA A 322 -15.51 15.61 -3.10
N MET A 323 -15.79 16.45 -4.10
CA MET A 323 -16.71 16.13 -5.20
C MET A 323 -16.22 14.88 -5.95
N TRP A 324 -14.93 14.81 -6.24
CA TRP A 324 -14.26 13.66 -6.83
C TRP A 324 -13.75 12.76 -5.69
N ARG A 325 -14.31 11.56 -5.53
CA ARG A 325 -14.08 10.76 -4.32
C ARG A 325 -14.00 9.25 -4.49
N TYR A 326 -14.46 8.71 -5.62
CA TYR A 326 -14.42 7.26 -5.84
C TYR A 326 -13.14 6.88 -6.57
N LEU A 327 -12.20 6.25 -5.86
CA LEU A 327 -10.87 5.98 -6.35
C LEU A 327 -10.69 4.51 -6.73
N LEU A 328 -10.32 4.26 -7.99
CA LEU A 328 -9.82 2.98 -8.47
C LEU A 328 -8.31 3.04 -8.65
N ASN A 329 -7.63 2.01 -8.19
CA ASN A 329 -6.23 1.76 -8.50
C ASN A 329 -6.11 0.59 -9.47
N LEU A 330 -5.49 0.84 -10.61
CA LEU A 330 -5.13 -0.16 -11.61
C LEU A 330 -3.64 -0.46 -11.45
N HIS A 331 -3.32 -1.75 -11.30
CA HIS A 331 -1.94 -2.16 -11.10
C HIS A 331 -1.13 -2.03 -12.38
N ILE A 332 0.03 -1.38 -12.29
CA ILE A 332 0.97 -1.13 -13.39
C ILE A 332 2.40 -1.50 -12.99
N ASP A 333 2.52 -2.47 -12.08
CA ASP A 333 3.79 -2.87 -11.48
C ASP A 333 4.62 -3.80 -12.38
N PHE A 334 5.69 -4.33 -11.83
CA PHE A 334 6.68 -5.18 -12.50
C PHE A 334 6.11 -6.44 -13.18
N ARG A 335 4.88 -6.84 -12.86
CA ARG A 335 4.20 -7.99 -13.47
C ARG A 335 3.79 -7.76 -14.92
N TYR A 336 3.70 -6.50 -15.35
CA TYR A 336 3.08 -6.10 -16.61
C TYR A 336 4.11 -5.52 -17.58
N ASN A 337 4.04 -5.99 -18.82
CA ASN A 337 4.84 -5.51 -19.94
C ASN A 337 4.07 -4.45 -20.76
N LYS A 338 4.65 -4.02 -21.88
CA LYS A 338 4.05 -3.01 -22.75
C LYS A 338 2.72 -3.46 -23.36
N GLU A 339 2.60 -4.74 -23.72
CA GLU A 339 1.39 -5.32 -24.30
C GLU A 339 0.26 -5.40 -23.27
N ASP A 340 0.59 -5.70 -22.01
CA ASP A 340 -0.38 -5.71 -20.91
C ASP A 340 -0.91 -4.30 -20.60
N ILE A 341 -0.03 -3.30 -20.58
CA ILE A 341 -0.41 -1.90 -20.39
C ILE A 341 -1.22 -1.40 -21.61
N GLY A 342 -0.85 -1.79 -22.82
CA GLY A 342 -1.61 -1.48 -24.04
C GLY A 342 -3.04 -2.04 -23.98
N TYR A 343 -3.20 -3.30 -23.56
CA TYR A 343 -4.51 -3.93 -23.35
C TYR A 343 -5.34 -3.18 -22.29
N LEU A 344 -4.73 -2.84 -21.16
CA LEU A 344 -5.39 -2.07 -20.12
C LEU A 344 -5.94 -0.75 -20.66
N VAL A 345 -5.10 0.02 -21.37
CA VAL A 345 -5.47 1.33 -21.93
C VAL A 345 -6.54 1.18 -23.01
N GLU A 346 -6.43 0.18 -23.89
CA GLU A 346 -7.45 -0.11 -24.92
C GLU A 346 -8.83 -0.28 -24.27
N LYS A 347 -8.93 -1.09 -23.19
CA LYS A 347 -10.22 -1.32 -22.53
C LYS A 347 -10.77 -0.07 -21.83
N ILE A 348 -9.90 0.76 -21.27
CA ILE A 348 -10.28 2.05 -20.70
C ILE A 348 -10.84 2.96 -21.81
N ASN A 349 -10.13 3.11 -22.94
CA ASN A 349 -10.54 3.98 -24.04
C ASN A 349 -11.86 3.53 -24.71
N ILE A 350 -12.06 2.20 -24.87
CA ILE A 350 -13.34 1.67 -25.38
C ILE A 350 -14.50 2.05 -24.44
N TRP A 351 -14.32 1.89 -23.13
CA TRP A 351 -15.37 2.30 -22.18
C TRP A 351 -15.61 3.81 -22.23
N THR A 352 -14.55 4.61 -22.30
CA THR A 352 -14.65 6.08 -22.38
C THR A 352 -15.46 6.51 -23.59
N LYS A 353 -15.22 5.95 -24.79
CA LYS A 353 -15.96 6.25 -26.01
C LYS A 353 -17.46 5.91 -25.92
N ASN A 354 -17.78 4.84 -25.22
CA ASN A 354 -19.16 4.38 -25.09
C ASN A 354 -19.95 5.08 -23.98
N ASN A 355 -19.32 5.95 -23.19
CA ASN A 355 -19.89 6.64 -22.04
C ASN A 355 -19.58 8.16 -22.07
N VAL A 356 -19.60 8.76 -23.25
CA VAL A 356 -19.39 10.21 -23.43
C VAL A 356 -20.61 10.98 -22.98
#